data_d7ad9c7d862a88ff029d0e244abdc4a8
#
_entry.id   d7ad9c7d862a88ff029d0e244abdc4a8
#
_cell.length_a   1.000
_cell.length_b   1.000
_cell.length_c   1.000
_cell.angle_alpha   90.00
_cell.angle_beta   90.00
_cell.angle_gamma   90.00
#
_symmetry.space_group_name_H-M   'P 1'
#
loop_
_entity.id
_entity.type
_entity.pdbx_description
1 polymer ?
#
loop_
_entity_poly.entity_id
_entity_poly.type
_entity_poly.pdbx_seq_one_letter_code
_entity_poly.pdbx_strand_id
1 'polypeptide(L)'
;MIVMTVMMMGLIMVMTYIPKVPVPATQGYVHLGDCMIFFGVLFLGWKYGAVAAGLGSALADVLGSYFNYAPVTLVIKFLMAAICGLFIEWALKKDFSGTGFKVLEIVGMIIGGGIMVLGYYLAESIMFGNFIVPLAAIPMNILQFVVGVVLATALYYALEKTSMNKMFTYHMVK
;
A
#
# COMPACT_ATOMS: atom_id res chain seq x y z
N MET A 1 -3.60 -19.47 -3.32
CA MET A 1 -3.10 -18.24 -2.64
C MET A 1 -1.67 -17.88 -3.04
N ILE A 2 -0.66 -18.78 -2.95
CA ILE A 2 0.75 -18.45 -3.26
C ILE A 2 0.92 -17.83 -4.66
N VAL A 3 0.39 -18.47 -5.71
CA VAL A 3 0.48 -17.95 -7.09
C VAL A 3 -0.10 -16.54 -7.21
N MET A 4 -1.26 -16.29 -6.63
CA MET A 4 -1.89 -14.96 -6.62
C MET A 4 -1.05 -13.92 -5.87
N THR A 5 -0.40 -14.33 -4.77
CA THR A 5 0.52 -13.46 -4.03
C THR A 5 1.72 -13.06 -4.89
N VAL A 6 2.32 -14.02 -5.61
CA VAL A 6 3.46 -13.75 -6.52
C VAL A 6 3.02 -12.85 -7.68
N MET A 7 1.85 -13.08 -8.26
CA MET A 7 1.31 -12.20 -9.32
C MET A 7 1.08 -10.78 -8.80
N MET A 8 0.48 -10.63 -7.62
CA MET A 8 0.27 -9.33 -6.99
C MET A 8 1.59 -8.63 -6.66
N MET A 9 2.58 -9.38 -6.16
CA MET A 9 3.94 -8.87 -5.94
C MET A 9 4.55 -8.31 -7.23
N GLY A 10 4.40 -9.02 -8.35
CA GLY A 10 4.83 -8.55 -9.68
C GLY A 10 4.10 -7.27 -10.12
N LEU A 11 2.78 -7.19 -9.93
CA LEU A 11 1.99 -6.00 -10.24
C LEU A 11 2.42 -4.80 -9.37
N ILE A 12 2.62 -5.00 -8.07
CA ILE A 12 3.12 -3.95 -7.16
C ILE A 12 4.50 -3.49 -7.62
N MET A 13 5.40 -4.42 -7.92
CA MET A 13 6.75 -4.11 -8.41
C MET A 13 6.71 -3.25 -9.69
N VAL A 14 5.91 -3.64 -10.68
CA VAL A 14 5.79 -2.91 -11.96
C VAL A 14 5.21 -1.52 -11.74
N MET A 15 4.13 -1.39 -10.95
CA MET A 15 3.48 -0.11 -10.66
C MET A 15 4.30 0.80 -9.74
N THR A 16 5.27 0.25 -9.02
CA THR A 16 6.25 1.00 -8.24
C THR A 16 7.42 1.45 -9.11
N TYR A 17 7.88 0.59 -10.02
CA TYR A 17 9.09 0.82 -10.81
C TYR A 17 8.87 1.74 -12.01
N ILE A 18 7.79 1.57 -12.76
CA ILE A 18 7.58 2.27 -14.04
C ILE A 18 7.08 3.70 -13.84
N PRO A 19 5.91 3.96 -13.20
CA PRO A 19 5.39 5.31 -13.05
C PRO A 19 5.93 5.98 -11.79
N LYS A 20 7.19 6.44 -11.81
CA LYS A 20 7.82 7.09 -10.67
C LYS A 20 8.19 8.54 -10.94
N VAL A 21 7.98 9.40 -9.94
CA VAL A 21 8.37 10.80 -9.93
C VAL A 21 9.42 11.02 -8.85
N PRO A 22 10.64 11.47 -9.20
CA PRO A 22 11.70 11.70 -8.22
C PRO A 22 11.33 12.78 -7.20
N VAL A 23 11.78 12.59 -5.95
CA VAL A 23 11.72 13.59 -4.87
C VAL A 23 13.17 14.04 -4.57
N PRO A 24 13.63 15.16 -5.15
CA PRO A 24 15.04 15.56 -5.07
C PRO A 24 15.57 15.75 -3.65
N ALA A 25 14.71 16.21 -2.73
CA ALA A 25 15.10 16.50 -1.35
C ALA A 25 15.59 15.26 -0.58
N THR A 26 15.02 14.09 -0.85
CA THR A 26 15.33 12.83 -0.15
C THR A 26 16.01 11.81 -1.04
N GLN A 27 16.24 12.15 -2.32
CA GLN A 27 16.73 11.22 -3.34
C GLN A 27 15.86 9.95 -3.49
N GLY A 28 14.64 10.00 -2.95
CA GLY A 28 13.60 8.99 -3.13
C GLY A 28 12.71 9.27 -4.34
N TYR A 29 11.58 8.60 -4.41
CA TYR A 29 10.59 8.81 -5.46
C TYR A 29 9.18 8.46 -4.96
N VAL A 30 8.15 9.01 -5.61
CA VAL A 30 6.75 8.61 -5.45
C VAL A 30 6.26 7.87 -6.69
N HIS A 31 5.26 6.99 -6.51
CA HIS A 31 4.82 6.06 -7.54
C HIS A 31 3.36 5.64 -7.35
N LEU A 32 2.79 4.91 -8.32
CA LEU A 32 1.42 4.40 -8.25
C LEU A 32 1.29 3.00 -7.60
N GLY A 33 2.38 2.43 -7.08
CA GLY A 33 2.38 1.10 -6.47
C GLY A 33 1.42 0.95 -5.29
N ASP A 34 1.15 2.03 -4.55
CA ASP A 34 0.24 2.00 -3.39
C ASP A 34 -1.20 1.63 -3.78
N CYS A 35 -1.64 1.96 -4.98
CA CYS A 35 -2.90 1.48 -5.53
C CYS A 35 -2.94 -0.07 -5.54
N MET A 36 -1.89 -0.72 -6.04
CA MET A 36 -1.82 -2.17 -6.08
C MET A 36 -1.60 -2.79 -4.70
N ILE A 37 -0.95 -2.07 -3.76
CA ILE A 37 -0.82 -2.51 -2.37
C ILE A 37 -2.20 -2.58 -1.71
N PHE A 38 -2.97 -1.49 -1.74
CA PHE A 38 -4.31 -1.47 -1.15
C PHE A 38 -5.25 -2.45 -1.85
N PHE A 39 -5.23 -2.49 -3.17
CA PHE A 39 -5.99 -3.48 -3.92
C PHE A 39 -5.60 -4.92 -3.54
N GLY A 40 -4.29 -5.19 -3.40
CA GLY A 40 -3.77 -6.49 -2.98
C GLY A 40 -4.22 -6.91 -1.58
N VAL A 41 -4.34 -5.95 -0.65
CA VAL A 41 -4.91 -6.20 0.68
C VAL A 41 -6.38 -6.61 0.59
N LEU A 42 -7.19 -5.89 -0.20
CA LEU A 42 -8.61 -6.20 -0.38
C LEU A 42 -8.81 -7.56 -1.06
N PHE A 43 -7.94 -7.90 -2.00
CA PHE A 43 -8.03 -9.11 -2.81
C PHE A 43 -7.51 -10.36 -2.08
N LEU A 44 -6.34 -10.27 -1.43
CA LEU A 44 -5.62 -11.41 -0.82
C LEU A 44 -5.78 -11.49 0.70
N GLY A 45 -6.32 -10.45 1.33
CA GLY A 45 -6.30 -10.29 2.77
C GLY A 45 -4.97 -9.79 3.31
N TRP A 46 -4.94 -9.45 4.60
CA TRP A 46 -3.79 -8.77 5.19
C TRP A 46 -2.47 -9.57 5.14
N LYS A 47 -2.52 -10.90 5.37
CA LYS A 47 -1.30 -11.73 5.42
C LYS A 47 -0.56 -11.75 4.07
N TYR A 48 -1.27 -12.17 3.05
CA TYR A 48 -0.71 -12.30 1.70
C TYR A 48 -0.53 -10.95 1.01
N GLY A 49 -1.44 -10.00 1.26
CA GLY A 49 -1.31 -8.62 0.79
C GLY A 49 -0.09 -7.92 1.37
N ALA A 50 0.20 -8.08 2.66
CA ALA A 50 1.38 -7.48 3.29
C ALA A 50 2.69 -8.08 2.75
N VAL A 51 2.75 -9.40 2.55
CA VAL A 51 3.92 -10.05 1.94
C VAL A 51 4.14 -9.54 0.52
N ALA A 52 3.08 -9.48 -0.28
CA ALA A 52 3.16 -8.96 -1.66
C ALA A 52 3.60 -7.49 -1.69
N ALA A 53 3.06 -6.66 -0.76
CA ALA A 53 3.40 -5.25 -0.64
C ALA A 53 4.88 -5.03 -0.31
N GLY A 54 5.35 -5.66 0.76
CA GLY A 54 6.75 -5.51 1.21
C GLY A 54 7.73 -5.99 0.16
N LEU A 55 7.59 -7.24 -0.30
CA LEU A 55 8.52 -7.82 -1.27
C LEU A 55 8.45 -7.17 -2.64
N GLY A 56 7.24 -6.89 -3.15
CA GLY A 56 7.06 -6.26 -4.47
C GLY A 56 7.66 -4.87 -4.54
N SER A 57 7.44 -4.05 -3.49
CA SER A 57 8.02 -2.70 -3.42
C SER A 57 9.54 -2.72 -3.23
N ALA A 58 10.06 -3.60 -2.36
CA ALA A 58 11.51 -3.73 -2.18
C ALA A 58 12.23 -4.21 -3.44
N LEU A 59 11.63 -5.14 -4.20
CA LEU A 59 12.18 -5.56 -5.50
C LEU A 59 12.21 -4.42 -6.51
N ALA A 60 11.21 -3.53 -6.51
CA ALA A 60 11.20 -2.34 -7.35
C ALA A 60 12.36 -1.39 -7.01
N ASP A 61 12.67 -1.22 -5.71
CA ASP A 61 13.82 -0.44 -5.26
C ASP A 61 15.14 -1.05 -5.71
N VAL A 62 15.29 -2.37 -5.56
CA VAL A 62 16.50 -3.08 -6.03
C VAL A 62 16.70 -2.90 -7.53
N LEU A 63 15.64 -3.08 -8.34
CA LEU A 63 15.69 -2.90 -9.78
C LEU A 63 15.94 -1.43 -10.18
N GLY A 64 15.47 -0.49 -9.35
CA GLY A 64 15.68 0.94 -9.52
C GLY A 64 17.04 1.45 -9.03
N SER A 65 17.90 0.56 -8.48
CA SER A 65 19.19 0.93 -7.84
C SER A 65 19.05 1.75 -6.55
N TYR A 66 17.90 1.69 -5.89
CA TYR A 66 17.64 2.32 -4.59
C TYR A 66 17.93 1.32 -3.45
N PHE A 67 19.13 0.72 -3.44
CA PHE A 67 19.50 -0.36 -2.52
C PHE A 67 19.37 0.01 -1.04
N ASN A 68 19.64 1.27 -0.69
CA ASN A 68 19.53 1.75 0.69
C ASN A 68 18.07 1.84 1.16
N TYR A 69 17.13 2.04 0.22
CA TYR A 69 15.70 2.09 0.51
C TYR A 69 15.06 0.70 0.57
N ALA A 70 15.54 -0.26 -0.19
CA ALA A 70 14.90 -1.58 -0.32
C ALA A 70 14.56 -2.25 1.03
N PRO A 71 15.45 -2.35 2.03
CA PRO A 71 15.11 -2.95 3.32
C PRO A 71 14.09 -2.12 4.12
N VAL A 72 14.19 -0.81 4.03
CA VAL A 72 13.27 0.13 4.68
C VAL A 72 11.88 0.04 4.05
N THR A 73 11.82 0.09 2.73
CA THR A 73 10.60 -0.06 1.94
C THR A 73 9.90 -1.39 2.22
N LEU A 74 10.66 -2.49 2.32
CA LEU A 74 10.11 -3.80 2.65
C LEU A 74 9.31 -3.73 3.96
N VAL A 75 9.91 -3.19 5.02
CA VAL A 75 9.26 -3.12 6.33
C VAL A 75 8.07 -2.15 6.32
N ILE A 76 8.26 -0.96 5.75
CA ILE A 76 7.21 0.08 5.76
C ILE A 76 5.99 -0.37 4.94
N LYS A 77 6.19 -0.91 3.73
CA LYS A 77 5.10 -1.35 2.86
C LYS A 77 4.40 -2.60 3.39
N PHE A 78 5.16 -3.50 4.04
CA PHE A 78 4.57 -4.62 4.78
C PHE A 78 3.66 -4.12 5.91
N LEU A 79 4.13 -3.21 6.76
CA LEU A 79 3.36 -2.65 7.89
C LEU A 79 2.13 -1.86 7.41
N MET A 80 2.29 -1.02 6.39
CA MET A 80 1.20 -0.29 5.74
C MET A 80 0.06 -1.23 5.33
N ALA A 81 0.38 -2.31 4.62
CA ALA A 81 -0.58 -3.29 4.14
C ALA A 81 -1.17 -4.13 5.27
N ALA A 82 -0.34 -4.57 6.22
CA ALA A 82 -0.77 -5.38 7.36
C ALA A 82 -1.75 -4.60 8.26
N ILE A 83 -1.44 -3.37 8.62
CA ILE A 83 -2.29 -2.53 9.48
C ILE A 83 -3.60 -2.18 8.77
N CYS A 84 -3.54 -1.81 7.48
CA CYS A 84 -4.73 -1.61 6.66
C CYS A 84 -5.65 -2.84 6.70
N GLY A 85 -5.12 -4.01 6.38
CA GLY A 85 -5.93 -5.23 6.30
C GLY A 85 -6.40 -5.75 7.65
N LEU A 86 -5.61 -5.61 8.73
CA LEU A 86 -6.03 -5.95 10.09
C LEU A 86 -7.21 -5.07 10.55
N PHE A 87 -7.18 -3.77 10.20
CA PHE A 87 -8.28 -2.87 10.50
C PHE A 87 -9.56 -3.27 9.75
N ILE A 88 -9.45 -3.61 8.48
CA ILE A 88 -10.59 -4.09 7.67
C ILE A 88 -11.13 -5.41 8.23
N GLU A 89 -10.26 -6.35 8.61
CA GLU A 89 -10.66 -7.61 9.23
C GLU A 89 -11.37 -7.38 10.58
N TRP A 90 -10.90 -6.43 11.38
CA TRP A 90 -11.56 -6.03 12.62
C TRP A 90 -12.95 -5.46 12.34
N ALA A 91 -13.11 -4.62 11.33
CA ALA A 91 -14.41 -4.04 10.94
C ALA A 91 -15.40 -5.13 10.51
N LEU A 92 -14.95 -6.13 9.75
CA LEU A 92 -15.76 -7.29 9.38
C LEU A 92 -16.22 -8.09 10.60
N LYS A 93 -15.34 -8.32 11.57
CA LYS A 93 -15.67 -9.04 12.82
C LYS A 93 -16.67 -8.29 13.71
N LYS A 94 -16.89 -7.01 13.48
CA LYS A 94 -17.87 -6.17 14.17
C LYS A 94 -19.20 -6.07 13.42
N ASP A 95 -19.41 -6.92 12.41
CA ASP A 95 -20.63 -6.99 11.58
C ASP A 95 -21.01 -5.68 10.88
N PHE A 96 -20.03 -4.82 10.64
CA PHE A 96 -20.25 -3.68 9.76
C PHE A 96 -20.56 -4.16 8.33
N SER A 97 -21.61 -3.60 7.74
CA SER A 97 -22.06 -3.97 6.41
C SER A 97 -22.45 -2.74 5.58
N GLY A 98 -22.68 -2.94 4.30
CA GLY A 98 -23.14 -1.88 3.41
C GLY A 98 -22.21 -0.68 3.35
N THR A 99 -22.77 0.53 3.36
CA THR A 99 -22.02 1.79 3.28
C THR A 99 -21.05 1.98 4.45
N GLY A 100 -21.42 1.53 5.65
CA GLY A 100 -20.57 1.63 6.83
C GLY A 100 -19.26 0.84 6.66
N PHE A 101 -19.32 -0.36 6.11
CA PHE A 101 -18.13 -1.16 5.83
C PHE A 101 -17.24 -0.50 4.77
N LYS A 102 -17.82 0.05 3.69
CA LYS A 102 -17.07 0.78 2.64
C LYS A 102 -16.28 1.98 3.21
N VAL A 103 -16.89 2.71 4.13
CA VAL A 103 -16.20 3.81 4.82
C VAL A 103 -15.03 3.28 5.65
N LEU A 104 -15.20 2.16 6.35
CA LEU A 104 -14.14 1.56 7.17
C LEU A 104 -13.00 0.97 6.32
N GLU A 105 -13.28 0.43 5.14
CA GLU A 105 -12.23 0.04 4.18
C GLU A 105 -11.34 1.24 3.81
N ILE A 106 -11.96 2.38 3.47
CA ILE A 106 -11.22 3.62 3.14
C ILE A 106 -10.44 4.13 4.36
N VAL A 107 -11.05 4.10 5.55
CA VAL A 107 -10.36 4.48 6.81
C VAL A 107 -9.14 3.58 7.06
N GLY A 108 -9.27 2.27 6.84
CA GLY A 108 -8.16 1.34 6.95
C GLY A 108 -7.01 1.68 6.00
N MET A 109 -7.32 2.03 4.75
CA MET A 109 -6.31 2.47 3.77
C MET A 109 -5.65 3.79 4.18
N ILE A 110 -6.41 4.75 4.72
CA ILE A 110 -5.87 6.03 5.22
C ILE A 110 -4.93 5.80 6.40
N ILE A 111 -5.31 4.92 7.35
CA ILE A 111 -4.44 4.55 8.48
C ILE A 111 -3.15 3.92 7.95
N GLY A 112 -3.24 2.95 7.02
CA GLY A 112 -2.07 2.34 6.39
C GLY A 112 -1.18 3.35 5.68
N GLY A 113 -1.78 4.29 4.92
CA GLY A 113 -1.07 5.39 4.26
C GLY A 113 -0.35 6.31 5.25
N GLY A 114 -1.00 6.64 6.36
CA GLY A 114 -0.39 7.41 7.44
C GLY A 114 0.83 6.72 8.06
N ILE A 115 0.77 5.41 8.27
CA ILE A 115 1.92 4.59 8.72
C ILE A 115 3.06 4.65 7.69
N MET A 116 2.76 4.61 6.40
CA MET A 116 3.76 4.75 5.35
C MET A 116 4.46 6.12 5.40
N VAL A 117 3.69 7.20 5.48
CA VAL A 117 4.24 8.57 5.56
C VAL A 117 5.15 8.72 6.78
N LEU A 118 4.68 8.29 7.95
CA LEU A 118 5.46 8.34 9.19
C LEU A 118 6.71 7.46 9.10
N GLY A 119 6.57 6.25 8.55
CA GLY A 119 7.66 5.30 8.40
C GLY A 119 8.80 5.85 7.54
N TYR A 120 8.48 6.41 6.37
CA TYR A 120 9.50 7.03 5.51
C TYR A 120 10.10 8.27 6.16
N TYR A 121 9.31 9.13 6.79
CA TYR A 121 9.82 10.29 7.50
C TYR A 121 10.87 9.89 8.56
N LEU A 122 10.57 8.89 9.39
CA LEU A 122 11.48 8.43 10.42
C LEU A 122 12.73 7.76 9.82
N ALA A 123 12.55 6.90 8.82
CA ALA A 123 13.67 6.20 8.19
C ALA A 123 14.63 7.17 7.49
N GLU A 124 14.11 8.10 6.71
CA GLU A 124 14.91 9.14 6.04
C GLU A 124 15.59 10.06 7.05
N SER A 125 14.92 10.40 8.17
CA SER A 125 15.52 11.18 9.23
C SER A 125 16.76 10.51 9.84
N ILE A 126 16.68 9.19 10.00
CA ILE A 126 17.82 8.39 10.48
C ILE A 126 18.89 8.28 9.39
N MET A 127 18.51 8.00 8.14
CA MET A 127 19.46 7.84 7.02
C MET A 127 20.25 9.10 6.73
N PHE A 128 19.64 10.28 6.85
CA PHE A 128 20.27 11.57 6.59
C PHE A 128 20.84 12.24 7.86
N GLY A 129 20.58 11.70 9.06
CA GLY A 129 20.95 12.34 10.32
C GLY A 129 20.29 13.72 10.52
N ASN A 130 19.13 13.95 9.91
CA ASN A 130 18.47 15.25 9.86
C ASN A 130 16.95 15.09 9.82
N PHE A 131 16.22 15.73 10.73
CA PHE A 131 14.76 15.67 10.83
C PHE A 131 14.05 16.74 9.98
N ILE A 132 14.76 17.69 9.41
CA ILE A 132 14.17 18.79 8.62
C ILE A 132 14.06 18.41 7.15
N VAL A 133 15.11 17.82 6.59
CA VAL A 133 15.15 17.46 5.15
C VAL A 133 14.01 16.53 4.74
N PRO A 134 13.68 15.46 5.50
CA PRO A 134 12.60 14.54 5.14
C PRO A 134 11.19 15.15 5.22
N LEU A 135 11.00 16.28 5.90
CA LEU A 135 9.71 16.99 5.91
C LEU A 135 9.27 17.38 4.48
N ALA A 136 10.22 17.63 3.60
CA ALA A 136 9.93 17.97 2.20
C ALA A 136 9.29 16.79 1.40
N ALA A 137 9.50 15.56 1.83
CA ALA A 137 8.90 14.38 1.19
C ALA A 137 7.46 14.09 1.68
N ILE A 138 7.05 14.61 2.85
CA ILE A 138 5.73 14.34 3.44
C ILE A 138 4.58 14.66 2.49
N PRO A 139 4.50 15.86 1.85
CA PRO A 139 3.39 16.19 0.95
C PRO A 139 3.30 15.22 -0.23
N MET A 140 4.44 14.80 -0.78
CA MET A 140 4.48 13.88 -1.91
C MET A 140 4.08 12.46 -1.50
N ASN A 141 4.49 12.00 -0.32
CA ASN A 141 4.06 10.71 0.23
C ASN A 141 2.56 10.70 0.56
N ILE A 142 2.01 11.83 1.05
CA ILE A 142 0.56 11.98 1.27
C ILE A 142 -0.17 11.89 -0.08
N LEU A 143 0.28 12.64 -1.09
CA LEU A 143 -0.32 12.59 -2.42
C LEU A 143 -0.29 11.16 -2.98
N GLN A 144 0.83 10.46 -2.83
CA GLN A 144 1.01 9.08 -3.29
C GLN A 144 -0.06 8.15 -2.71
N PHE A 145 -0.22 8.12 -1.37
CA PHE A 145 -1.19 7.20 -0.79
C PHE A 145 -2.64 7.64 -1.05
N VAL A 146 -2.94 8.94 -1.10
CA VAL A 146 -4.30 9.43 -1.43
C VAL A 146 -4.69 8.99 -2.84
N VAL A 147 -3.82 9.17 -3.82
CA VAL A 147 -4.04 8.65 -5.19
C VAL A 147 -4.19 7.13 -5.16
N GLY A 148 -3.35 6.44 -4.38
CA GLY A 148 -3.43 5.00 -4.17
C GLY A 148 -4.79 4.55 -3.63
N VAL A 149 -5.33 5.22 -2.62
CA VAL A 149 -6.67 4.95 -2.05
C VAL A 149 -7.76 5.13 -3.09
N VAL A 150 -7.75 6.26 -3.82
CA VAL A 150 -8.77 6.55 -4.85
C VAL A 150 -8.77 5.49 -5.94
N LEU A 151 -7.60 5.17 -6.50
CA LEU A 151 -7.48 4.20 -7.59
C LEU A 151 -7.78 2.77 -7.12
N ALA A 152 -7.31 2.36 -5.94
CA ALA A 152 -7.62 1.04 -5.38
C ALA A 152 -9.11 0.86 -5.13
N THR A 153 -9.77 1.88 -4.56
CA THR A 153 -11.21 1.89 -4.30
C THR A 153 -11.99 1.80 -5.61
N ALA A 154 -11.63 2.59 -6.61
CA ALA A 154 -12.27 2.56 -7.92
C ALA A 154 -12.13 1.19 -8.60
N LEU A 155 -10.93 0.61 -8.56
CA LEU A 155 -10.66 -0.72 -9.13
C LEU A 155 -11.44 -1.82 -8.39
N TYR A 156 -11.41 -1.78 -7.05
CA TYR A 156 -12.14 -2.75 -6.23
C TYR A 156 -13.64 -2.76 -6.55
N TYR A 157 -14.29 -1.61 -6.50
CA TYR A 157 -15.74 -1.52 -6.75
C TYR A 157 -16.13 -1.75 -8.22
N ALA A 158 -15.23 -1.50 -9.16
CA ALA A 158 -15.45 -1.88 -10.56
C ALA A 158 -15.47 -3.41 -10.71
N LEU A 159 -14.53 -4.10 -10.07
CA LEU A 159 -14.42 -5.56 -10.14
C LEU A 159 -15.42 -6.29 -9.24
N GLU A 160 -15.86 -5.69 -8.12
CA GLU A 160 -16.91 -6.24 -7.26
C GLU A 160 -18.22 -6.49 -8.01
N LYS A 161 -18.51 -5.69 -9.04
CA LYS A 161 -19.69 -5.85 -9.91
C LYS A 161 -19.56 -6.98 -10.93
N THR A 162 -18.40 -7.60 -11.04
CA THR A 162 -18.12 -8.69 -11.97
C THR A 162 -18.13 -10.06 -11.25
N SER A 163 -17.93 -11.15 -11.99
CA SER A 163 -17.78 -12.49 -11.42
C SER A 163 -16.52 -12.63 -10.52
N MET A 164 -15.62 -11.65 -10.56
CA MET A 164 -14.41 -11.63 -9.74
C MET A 164 -14.68 -11.32 -8.26
N ASN A 165 -15.89 -10.86 -7.91
CA ASN A 165 -16.26 -10.59 -6.52
C ASN A 165 -16.02 -11.77 -5.58
N LYS A 166 -16.16 -13.01 -6.09
CA LYS A 166 -15.92 -14.24 -5.32
C LYS A 166 -14.46 -14.51 -4.98
N MET A 167 -13.54 -13.80 -5.59
CA MET A 167 -12.10 -13.95 -5.40
C MET A 167 -11.54 -13.02 -4.32
N PHE A 168 -12.30 -11.99 -3.92
CA PHE A 168 -11.86 -11.07 -2.88
C PHE A 168 -11.95 -11.72 -1.50
N THR A 169 -10.91 -11.55 -0.70
CA THR A 169 -10.89 -12.02 0.70
C THR A 169 -11.85 -11.20 1.57
N TYR A 170 -11.85 -9.90 1.36
CA TYR A 170 -12.77 -8.98 2.03
C TYR A 170 -13.91 -8.64 1.08
N HIS A 171 -14.94 -9.47 1.05
CA HIS A 171 -16.16 -9.17 0.33
C HIS A 171 -17.30 -8.98 1.33
N MET A 172 -18.18 -8.04 1.03
CA MET A 172 -19.37 -7.85 1.85
C MET A 172 -20.23 -9.11 1.78
N VAL A 173 -20.40 -9.75 2.92
CA VAL A 173 -21.49 -10.71 3.10
C VAL A 173 -22.80 -9.90 2.93
N LYS A 174 -23.58 -10.26 1.92
CA LYS A 174 -24.91 -9.67 1.70
C LYS A 174 -25.84 -10.04 2.85
#